data_22b47a5aa39f21bf04619844747403df
#
_entry.id   22b47a5aa39f21bf04619844747403df
#
_cell.length_a   1.000
_cell.length_b   1.000
_cell.length_c   1.000
_cell.angle_alpha   90.00
_cell.angle_beta   90.00
_cell.angle_gamma   90.00
#
_symmetry.space_group_name_H-M   'P 1'
#
loop_
_entity.id
_entity.type
_entity.pdbx_description
1 polymer ?
#
loop_
_entity_poly.entity_id
_entity_poly.type
_entity_poly.pdbx_seq_one_letter_code
_entity_poly.pdbx_strand_id
1 'polypeptide(L)'
;ANKGSDPGDQSVVNEIEMYNTLSTNGYIAQKWAWVYVMAKRVNLALQAWQGAEGMPGMSDTDRKSRYGELKFLRALAYFEGIRVFGPFIPWVDETYTENDPKVHNDINIYDNVLKDIDDAIANLPETQTEVGRANVWAAKALKGKILMHKGDIAAAKTVLADVVNNGTTSSGAAYGLEDDLDNNFNALTENGKEAIFSVQYSAADENTGGAPFCLNYPHNSGPGGCCGFYQPSFELVNSFQVDAQGLPYLNGEYRNKATVSRKGTGTNEPFVVTDNSIAVDPRLDFAVGRYGIPYKDWGMPKDDWVRNPVNGGIFMPKKHVFSKAEEAAGMKNLFNGWAPGSAMNMQYLSVRDIKLLYAEALADAGQLSEAMTQVNDVRRRAALDVNIIKLENGQAAANYKVAEYPTSHAAFTSKDVCIKAIRMERK
;
A
#
# COMPACT_ATOMS: atom_id res chain seq x y z
N ALA A 1 8.63 -8.13 6.82
CA ALA A 1 9.25 -6.93 7.35
C ALA A 1 10.52 -6.59 6.59
N ASN A 2 10.82 -5.34 6.51
CA ASN A 2 11.98 -4.84 5.79
C ASN A 2 12.98 -4.26 6.79
N LYS A 3 14.26 -4.44 6.52
CA LYS A 3 15.30 -3.74 7.30
C LYS A 3 15.23 -2.25 7.03
N GLY A 4 15.01 -1.47 8.08
CA GLY A 4 14.79 -0.04 7.98
C GLY A 4 16.04 0.75 7.68
N SER A 5 17.22 0.27 8.06
CA SER A 5 18.43 1.08 8.02
C SER A 5 19.73 0.28 8.01
N ASP A 6 20.81 0.99 7.82
CA ASP A 6 22.16 0.61 8.20
C ASP A 6 22.41 0.96 9.68
N PRO A 7 23.18 0.18 10.45
CA PRO A 7 23.51 0.51 11.84
C PRO A 7 24.16 1.88 12.05
N GLY A 8 24.82 2.41 11.04
CA GLY A 8 25.45 3.74 11.08
C GLY A 8 24.56 4.88 10.59
N ASP A 9 23.38 4.58 10.02
CA ASP A 9 22.50 5.57 9.40
C ASP A 9 21.03 5.17 9.64
N GLN A 10 20.21 6.10 10.15
CA GLN A 10 18.80 5.89 10.47
C GLN A 10 18.52 4.72 11.46
N SER A 11 19.43 4.48 12.40
CA SER A 11 19.35 3.35 13.36
C SER A 11 18.03 3.28 14.14
N VAL A 12 17.40 4.43 14.39
CA VAL A 12 16.09 4.51 15.08
C VAL A 12 14.94 3.83 14.34
N VAL A 13 15.07 3.57 13.04
CA VAL A 13 14.08 2.78 12.27
C VAL A 13 14.11 1.31 12.69
N ASN A 14 15.27 0.79 13.10
CA ASN A 14 15.41 -0.60 13.56
C ASN A 14 14.63 -0.88 14.85
N GLU A 15 14.46 0.13 15.72
CA GLU A 15 13.64 -0.01 16.93
C GLU A 15 12.18 -0.35 16.55
N ILE A 16 11.66 0.26 15.50
CA ILE A 16 10.30 -0.01 14.99
C ILE A 16 10.22 -1.44 14.46
N GLU A 17 11.21 -1.85 13.69
CA GLU A 17 11.28 -3.22 13.13
C GLU A 17 11.35 -4.29 14.23
N MET A 18 12.13 -4.04 15.28
CA MET A 18 12.32 -4.96 16.39
C MET A 18 11.21 -4.89 17.44
N TYR A 19 10.18 -4.04 17.27
CA TYR A 19 9.09 -3.83 18.23
C TYR A 19 9.56 -3.39 19.63
N ASN A 20 10.66 -2.65 19.71
CA ASN A 20 11.20 -2.08 20.97
C ASN A 20 11.26 -0.56 20.93
N THR A 21 10.32 0.06 20.22
CA THR A 21 10.22 1.49 20.02
C THR A 21 9.97 2.22 21.35
N LEU A 22 10.78 3.23 21.63
CA LEU A 22 10.58 4.13 22.75
C LEU A 22 9.71 5.33 22.37
N SER A 23 9.07 5.96 23.36
CA SER A 23 8.29 7.20 23.16
C SER A 23 9.12 8.38 22.63
N THR A 24 10.43 8.31 22.74
CA THR A 24 11.40 9.28 22.22
C THR A 24 11.78 9.06 20.77
N ASN A 25 11.28 7.98 20.14
CA ASN A 25 11.61 7.67 18.75
C ASN A 25 11.07 8.76 17.80
N GLY A 26 11.99 9.41 17.06
CA GLY A 26 11.67 10.55 16.21
C GLY A 26 10.67 10.25 15.08
N TYR A 27 10.68 9.04 14.51
CA TYR A 27 9.71 8.64 13.47
C TYR A 27 8.29 8.50 14.01
N ILE A 28 8.15 7.97 15.23
CA ILE A 28 6.86 7.88 15.91
C ILE A 28 6.34 9.27 16.27
N ALA A 29 7.19 10.14 16.81
CA ALA A 29 6.85 11.53 17.08
C ALA A 29 6.45 12.30 15.80
N GLN A 30 7.17 12.08 14.71
CA GLN A 30 6.84 12.67 13.42
C GLN A 30 5.48 12.18 12.89
N LYS A 31 5.19 10.87 12.98
CA LYS A 31 3.86 10.35 12.58
C LYS A 31 2.74 11.00 13.37
N TRP A 32 2.93 11.17 14.69
CA TRP A 32 1.98 11.90 15.54
C TRP A 32 1.76 13.33 15.05
N ALA A 33 2.85 14.07 14.86
CA ALA A 33 2.78 15.45 14.39
C ALA A 33 2.04 15.59 13.05
N TRP A 34 2.27 14.66 12.12
CA TRP A 34 1.65 14.70 10.79
C TRP A 34 0.15 14.47 10.83
N VAL A 35 -0.35 13.59 11.72
CA VAL A 35 -1.79 13.40 11.92
C VAL A 35 -2.45 14.73 12.31
N TYR A 36 -1.88 15.43 13.28
CA TYR A 36 -2.44 16.70 13.77
C TYR A 36 -2.20 17.88 12.84
N VAL A 37 -1.11 17.90 12.10
CA VAL A 37 -0.91 18.89 11.03
C VAL A 37 -1.97 18.76 9.95
N MET A 38 -2.29 17.54 9.54
CA MET A 38 -3.35 17.29 8.56
C MET A 38 -4.72 17.67 9.12
N ALA A 39 -5.05 17.23 10.33
CA ALA A 39 -6.29 17.57 11.01
C ALA A 39 -6.44 19.11 11.18
N LYS A 40 -5.39 19.81 11.61
CA LYS A 40 -5.38 21.27 11.74
C LYS A 40 -5.67 21.98 10.42
N ARG A 41 -5.03 21.55 9.33
CA ARG A 41 -5.27 22.15 7.99
C ARG A 41 -6.72 21.97 7.53
N VAL A 42 -7.29 20.78 7.77
CA VAL A 42 -8.70 20.51 7.47
C VAL A 42 -9.61 21.35 8.34
N ASN A 43 -9.36 21.46 9.65
CA ASN A 43 -10.16 22.24 10.58
C ASN A 43 -10.16 23.72 10.21
N LEU A 44 -9.01 24.29 9.87
CA LEU A 44 -8.92 25.68 9.39
C LEU A 44 -9.73 25.90 8.12
N ALA A 45 -9.69 24.96 7.18
CA ALA A 45 -10.50 25.02 5.96
C ALA A 45 -11.99 24.91 6.28
N LEU A 46 -12.41 24.04 7.21
CA LEU A 46 -13.81 23.94 7.65
C LEU A 46 -14.29 25.18 8.38
N GLN A 47 -13.47 25.81 9.23
CA GLN A 47 -13.78 27.08 9.89
C GLN A 47 -13.99 28.20 8.86
N ALA A 48 -13.09 28.32 7.89
CA ALA A 48 -13.25 29.27 6.80
C ALA A 48 -14.50 28.98 5.96
N TRP A 49 -14.84 27.71 5.79
CA TRP A 49 -16.03 27.25 5.08
C TRP A 49 -17.34 27.67 5.76
N GLN A 50 -17.44 27.57 7.09
CA GLN A 50 -18.61 28.01 7.86
C GLN A 50 -18.87 29.52 7.73
N GLY A 51 -17.80 30.32 7.53
CA GLY A 51 -17.91 31.77 7.25
C GLY A 51 -18.23 32.11 5.80
N ALA A 52 -18.30 31.12 4.92
CA ALA A 52 -18.40 31.30 3.47
C ALA A 52 -19.81 31.02 2.91
N GLU A 53 -20.85 31.04 3.74
CA GLU A 53 -22.24 31.02 3.24
C GLU A 53 -22.42 32.13 2.21
N GLY A 54 -22.60 31.71 0.93
CA GLY A 54 -22.77 32.67 -0.16
C GLY A 54 -21.49 33.13 -0.86
N MET A 55 -20.39 32.35 -0.85
CA MET A 55 -19.22 32.64 -1.69
C MET A 55 -19.65 32.84 -3.14
N PRO A 56 -19.47 34.05 -3.71
CA PRO A 56 -19.82 34.32 -5.10
C PRO A 56 -19.03 33.41 -6.04
N GLY A 57 -19.72 32.73 -6.96
CA GLY A 57 -19.10 31.93 -8.01
C GLY A 57 -18.90 30.45 -7.69
N MET A 58 -19.27 29.95 -6.50
CA MET A 58 -19.24 28.51 -6.19
C MET A 58 -20.67 27.93 -6.19
N SER A 59 -20.89 26.87 -6.98
CA SER A 59 -22.18 26.19 -6.99
C SER A 59 -22.41 25.39 -5.68
N ASP A 60 -23.67 25.08 -5.36
CA ASP A 60 -24.00 24.25 -4.19
C ASP A 60 -23.41 22.84 -4.32
N THR A 61 -23.30 22.32 -5.54
CA THR A 61 -22.67 21.02 -5.83
C THR A 61 -21.18 21.06 -5.50
N ASP A 62 -20.47 22.09 -5.97
CA ASP A 62 -19.04 22.25 -5.67
C ASP A 62 -18.82 22.43 -4.17
N ARG A 63 -19.70 23.20 -3.51
CA ARG A 63 -19.63 23.43 -2.08
C ARG A 63 -19.75 22.12 -1.30
N LYS A 64 -20.75 21.30 -1.63
CA LYS A 64 -20.93 19.96 -1.02
C LYS A 64 -19.73 19.08 -1.29
N SER A 65 -19.25 19.03 -2.52
CA SER A 65 -18.06 18.25 -2.87
C SER A 65 -16.83 18.64 -2.04
N ARG A 66 -16.53 19.95 -1.93
CA ARG A 66 -15.39 20.42 -1.12
C ARG A 66 -15.54 20.10 0.36
N TYR A 67 -16.75 20.28 0.91
CA TYR A 67 -17.03 19.88 2.29
C TYR A 67 -16.81 18.37 2.50
N GLY A 68 -17.32 17.54 1.60
CA GLY A 68 -17.11 16.09 1.63
C GLY A 68 -15.64 15.69 1.55
N GLU A 69 -14.84 16.36 0.70
CA GLU A 69 -13.39 16.13 0.63
C GLU A 69 -12.68 16.49 1.95
N LEU A 70 -13.04 17.57 2.59
CA LEU A 70 -12.45 17.97 3.88
C LEU A 70 -12.77 16.93 4.97
N LYS A 71 -14.02 16.46 5.04
CA LYS A 71 -14.44 15.41 5.98
C LYS A 71 -13.73 14.09 5.70
N PHE A 72 -13.59 13.68 4.44
CA PHE A 72 -12.81 12.51 4.03
C PHE A 72 -11.34 12.61 4.49
N LEU A 73 -10.70 13.74 4.26
CA LEU A 73 -9.29 13.93 4.63
C LEU A 73 -9.08 13.91 6.15
N ARG A 74 -10.02 14.46 6.94
CA ARG A 74 -9.91 14.40 8.40
C ARG A 74 -10.12 12.98 8.92
N ALA A 75 -11.12 12.27 8.40
CA ALA A 75 -11.31 10.85 8.71
C ALA A 75 -10.07 10.02 8.37
N LEU A 76 -9.45 10.26 7.22
CA LEU A 76 -8.21 9.62 6.80
C LEU A 76 -7.06 9.90 7.79
N ALA A 77 -6.86 11.17 8.17
CA ALA A 77 -5.80 11.57 9.09
C ALA A 77 -5.93 10.87 10.45
N TYR A 78 -7.12 10.91 11.04
CA TYR A 78 -7.37 10.27 12.34
C TYR A 78 -7.34 8.75 12.25
N PHE A 79 -7.81 8.16 11.17
CA PHE A 79 -7.68 6.71 10.99
C PHE A 79 -6.21 6.27 10.91
N GLU A 80 -5.36 7.03 10.23
CA GLU A 80 -3.91 6.81 10.24
C GLU A 80 -3.30 6.96 11.64
N GLY A 81 -3.83 7.86 12.47
CA GLY A 81 -3.48 7.98 13.88
C GLY A 81 -3.91 6.75 14.69
N ILE A 82 -5.15 6.32 14.54
CA ILE A 82 -5.71 5.15 15.23
C ILE A 82 -4.90 3.88 14.92
N ARG A 83 -4.47 3.69 13.68
CA ARG A 83 -3.69 2.50 13.27
C ARG A 83 -2.35 2.38 13.99
N VAL A 84 -1.77 3.46 14.47
CA VAL A 84 -0.45 3.48 15.11
C VAL A 84 -0.57 3.65 16.63
N PHE A 85 -1.47 4.51 17.09
CA PHE A 85 -1.56 4.93 18.48
C PHE A 85 -2.79 4.37 19.22
N GLY A 86 -3.66 3.65 18.51
CA GLY A 86 -4.94 3.20 19.05
C GLY A 86 -6.01 4.29 19.00
N PRO A 87 -7.25 3.95 19.42
CA PRO A 87 -8.40 4.85 19.24
C PRO A 87 -8.53 5.94 20.32
N PHE A 88 -7.69 5.91 21.36
CA PHE A 88 -7.71 6.89 22.45
C PHE A 88 -6.64 7.96 22.22
N ILE A 89 -6.80 8.73 21.13
CA ILE A 89 -5.99 9.91 20.80
C ILE A 89 -6.87 11.15 20.83
N PRO A 90 -6.34 12.35 21.14
CA PRO A 90 -7.14 13.57 21.21
C PRO A 90 -7.91 13.83 19.91
N TRP A 91 -9.22 14.01 20.00
CA TRP A 91 -10.03 14.46 18.88
C TRP A 91 -10.09 15.98 18.88
N VAL A 92 -9.62 16.59 17.79
CA VAL A 92 -9.62 18.05 17.57
C VAL A 92 -10.33 18.31 16.26
N ASP A 93 -11.45 19.00 16.32
CA ASP A 93 -12.24 19.37 15.14
C ASP A 93 -12.30 20.89 14.93
N GLU A 94 -13.12 21.34 14.00
CA GLU A 94 -13.28 22.76 13.62
C GLU A 94 -13.91 23.63 14.70
N THR A 95 -14.45 23.06 15.77
CA THR A 95 -14.99 23.82 16.92
C THR A 95 -13.94 24.15 17.96
N TYR A 96 -12.76 23.53 17.86
CA TYR A 96 -11.64 23.75 18.77
C TYR A 96 -11.08 25.18 18.59
N THR A 97 -10.81 25.83 19.72
CA THR A 97 -10.18 27.15 19.79
C THR A 97 -8.81 27.08 20.46
N GLU A 98 -7.91 28.00 20.15
CA GLU A 98 -6.57 28.07 20.77
C GLU A 98 -6.61 28.32 22.29
N ASN A 99 -7.77 28.65 22.84
CA ASN A 99 -7.98 28.85 24.28
C ASN A 99 -8.19 27.53 25.05
N ASP A 100 -8.35 26.39 24.34
CA ASP A 100 -8.49 25.06 24.93
C ASP A 100 -7.15 24.31 24.90
N PRO A 101 -6.24 24.54 25.88
CA PRO A 101 -4.86 24.10 25.76
C PRO A 101 -4.65 22.60 25.94
N LYS A 102 -5.67 21.85 26.39
CA LYS A 102 -5.57 20.42 26.65
C LYS A 102 -6.82 19.69 26.18
N VAL A 103 -6.68 18.96 25.07
CA VAL A 103 -7.69 18.01 24.63
C VAL A 103 -7.35 16.64 25.23
N HIS A 104 -8.30 16.07 25.95
CA HIS A 104 -8.14 14.75 26.58
C HIS A 104 -8.17 13.62 25.54
N ASN A 105 -7.54 12.51 25.86
CA ASN A 105 -7.51 11.29 25.08
C ASN A 105 -8.26 10.12 25.75
N ASP A 106 -9.32 10.43 26.45
CA ASP A 106 -10.14 9.52 27.26
C ASP A 106 -11.36 8.96 26.53
N ILE A 107 -11.61 9.44 25.31
CA ILE A 107 -12.70 8.94 24.47
C ILE A 107 -12.16 8.09 23.31
N ASN A 108 -12.95 7.09 22.93
CA ASN A 108 -12.70 6.31 21.72
C ASN A 108 -13.23 7.10 20.51
N ILE A 109 -12.34 7.55 19.63
CA ILE A 109 -12.67 8.47 18.54
C ILE A 109 -13.19 7.77 17.26
N TYR A 110 -13.41 6.46 17.25
CA TYR A 110 -13.96 5.79 16.07
C TYR A 110 -15.30 6.37 15.61
N ASP A 111 -16.17 6.74 16.55
CA ASP A 111 -17.48 7.27 16.18
C ASP A 111 -17.37 8.69 15.58
N ASN A 112 -16.40 9.49 16.03
CA ASN A 112 -16.09 10.78 15.42
C ASN A 112 -15.56 10.60 13.98
N VAL A 113 -14.63 9.65 13.79
CA VAL A 113 -14.08 9.33 12.46
C VAL A 113 -15.15 8.77 11.53
N LEU A 114 -16.04 7.90 12.03
CA LEU A 114 -17.17 7.35 11.25
C LEU A 114 -18.18 8.44 10.90
N LYS A 115 -18.43 9.39 11.79
CA LYS A 115 -19.28 10.56 11.48
C LYS A 115 -18.69 11.40 10.35
N ASP A 116 -17.41 11.71 10.39
CA ASP A 116 -16.76 12.47 9.31
C ASP A 116 -16.84 11.73 7.98
N ILE A 117 -16.62 10.40 7.97
CA ILE A 117 -16.71 9.65 6.73
C ILE A 117 -18.13 9.51 6.22
N ASP A 118 -19.15 9.51 7.09
CA ASP A 118 -20.56 9.54 6.71
C ASP A 118 -20.94 10.90 6.13
N ASP A 119 -20.48 11.99 6.73
CA ASP A 119 -20.62 13.34 6.17
C ASP A 119 -19.95 13.43 4.78
N ALA A 120 -18.78 12.80 4.59
CA ALA A 120 -18.13 12.71 3.29
C ALA A 120 -18.99 11.95 2.27
N ILE A 121 -19.51 10.78 2.61
CA ILE A 121 -20.37 9.97 1.73
C ILE A 121 -21.63 10.74 1.30
N ALA A 122 -22.22 11.50 2.22
CA ALA A 122 -23.43 12.26 1.95
C ALA A 122 -23.20 13.48 1.00
N ASN A 123 -21.95 13.93 0.87
CA ASN A 123 -21.65 15.18 0.15
C ASN A 123 -20.76 15.00 -1.08
N LEU A 124 -20.00 13.90 -1.18
CA LEU A 124 -19.14 13.65 -2.33
C LEU A 124 -19.93 13.14 -3.53
N PRO A 125 -19.61 13.62 -4.74
CA PRO A 125 -20.20 13.10 -5.98
C PRO A 125 -19.60 11.73 -6.36
N GLU A 126 -20.24 11.04 -7.30
CA GLU A 126 -19.72 9.78 -7.85
C GLU A 126 -18.48 10.00 -8.74
N THR A 127 -18.41 11.14 -9.42
CA THR A 127 -17.28 11.53 -10.27
C THR A 127 -16.72 12.87 -9.86
N GLN A 128 -15.48 13.14 -10.20
CA GLN A 128 -14.78 14.40 -9.96
C GLN A 128 -14.21 14.96 -11.26
N THR A 129 -14.11 16.26 -11.34
CA THR A 129 -13.54 16.96 -12.53
C THR A 129 -12.02 16.82 -12.61
N GLU A 130 -11.37 16.55 -11.47
CA GLU A 130 -9.92 16.43 -11.35
C GLU A 130 -9.56 15.04 -10.81
N VAL A 131 -8.59 14.42 -11.46
CA VAL A 131 -8.03 13.14 -11.03
C VAL A 131 -7.37 13.31 -9.66
N GLY A 132 -7.48 12.29 -8.81
CA GLY A 132 -6.89 12.31 -7.47
C GLY A 132 -7.79 12.92 -6.39
N ARG A 133 -8.90 13.54 -6.73
CA ARG A 133 -9.91 13.96 -5.75
C ARG A 133 -10.74 12.76 -5.28
N ALA A 134 -11.06 12.75 -4.00
CA ALA A 134 -11.94 11.74 -3.44
C ALA A 134 -13.36 11.86 -4.01
N ASN A 135 -13.92 10.74 -4.43
CA ASN A 135 -15.33 10.60 -4.77
C ASN A 135 -16.07 9.81 -3.67
N VAL A 136 -17.37 9.61 -3.81
CA VAL A 136 -18.17 8.87 -2.83
C VAL A 136 -17.67 7.43 -2.64
N TRP A 137 -17.13 6.81 -3.69
CA TRP A 137 -16.62 5.44 -3.64
C TRP A 137 -15.32 5.32 -2.85
N ALA A 138 -14.45 6.34 -2.93
CA ALA A 138 -13.27 6.43 -2.07
C ALA A 138 -13.67 6.57 -0.59
N ALA A 139 -14.70 7.37 -0.29
CA ALA A 139 -15.21 7.50 1.08
C ALA A 139 -15.83 6.21 1.59
N LYS A 140 -16.64 5.50 0.80
CA LYS A 140 -17.18 4.18 1.15
C LYS A 140 -16.06 3.15 1.35
N ALA A 141 -15.05 3.11 0.50
CA ALA A 141 -13.91 2.21 0.66
C ALA A 141 -13.14 2.47 1.96
N LEU A 142 -12.90 3.74 2.30
CA LEU A 142 -12.27 4.12 3.57
C LEU A 142 -13.16 3.73 4.76
N LYS A 143 -14.49 3.96 4.69
CA LYS A 143 -15.44 3.52 5.73
C LYS A 143 -15.35 2.02 5.95
N GLY A 144 -15.38 1.23 4.89
CA GLY A 144 -15.22 -0.23 4.97
C GLY A 144 -13.93 -0.64 5.70
N LYS A 145 -12.81 0.01 5.38
CA LYS A 145 -11.51 -0.24 6.01
C LYS A 145 -11.50 0.16 7.49
N ILE A 146 -12.13 1.28 7.86
CA ILE A 146 -12.29 1.73 9.25
C ILE A 146 -13.12 0.73 10.04
N LEU A 147 -14.26 0.28 9.50
CA LEU A 147 -15.15 -0.68 10.14
C LEU A 147 -14.48 -2.04 10.35
N MET A 148 -13.73 -2.55 9.35
CA MET A 148 -12.90 -3.76 9.51
C MET A 148 -11.90 -3.60 10.66
N HIS A 149 -11.24 -2.47 10.76
CA HIS A 149 -10.25 -2.20 11.81
C HIS A 149 -10.91 -2.02 13.20
N LYS A 150 -12.11 -1.42 13.25
CA LYS A 150 -12.92 -1.29 14.48
C LYS A 150 -13.44 -2.65 14.97
N GLY A 151 -13.55 -3.64 14.07
CA GLY A 151 -14.16 -4.95 14.35
C GLY A 151 -15.66 -5.03 14.06
N ASP A 152 -16.24 -4.03 13.44
CA ASP A 152 -17.65 -4.04 13.00
C ASP A 152 -17.75 -4.68 11.59
N ILE A 153 -17.50 -5.99 11.56
CA ILE A 153 -17.32 -6.74 10.32
C ILE A 153 -18.63 -6.82 9.51
N ALA A 154 -19.77 -6.89 10.18
CA ALA A 154 -21.08 -6.97 9.50
C ALA A 154 -21.39 -5.66 8.73
N ALA A 155 -21.17 -4.51 9.36
CA ALA A 155 -21.31 -3.22 8.69
C ALA A 155 -20.28 -3.04 7.58
N ALA A 156 -19.03 -3.45 7.82
CA ALA A 156 -17.97 -3.42 6.81
C ALA A 156 -18.36 -4.23 5.56
N LYS A 157 -18.90 -5.45 5.73
CA LYS A 157 -19.33 -6.32 4.62
C LYS A 157 -20.28 -5.60 3.68
N THR A 158 -21.28 -4.91 4.23
CA THR A 158 -22.30 -4.19 3.44
C THR A 158 -21.67 -3.07 2.60
N VAL A 159 -20.82 -2.25 3.21
CA VAL A 159 -20.18 -1.12 2.54
C VAL A 159 -19.15 -1.59 1.50
N LEU A 160 -18.34 -2.61 1.84
CA LEU A 160 -17.34 -3.15 0.92
C LEU A 160 -17.98 -3.84 -0.28
N ALA A 161 -19.12 -4.55 -0.09
CA ALA A 161 -19.89 -5.13 -1.19
C ALA A 161 -20.34 -4.07 -2.19
N ASP A 162 -20.83 -2.93 -1.71
CA ASP A 162 -21.27 -1.83 -2.56
C ASP A 162 -20.10 -1.28 -3.40
N VAL A 163 -18.94 -1.05 -2.77
CA VAL A 163 -17.72 -0.58 -3.49
C VAL A 163 -17.26 -1.58 -4.56
N VAL A 164 -17.24 -2.88 -4.22
CA VAL A 164 -16.75 -3.93 -5.15
C VAL A 164 -17.69 -4.10 -6.35
N ASN A 165 -19.01 -3.98 -6.15
CA ASN A 165 -19.99 -4.26 -7.17
C ASN A 165 -20.35 -3.04 -8.03
N ASN A 166 -20.35 -1.85 -7.44
CA ASN A 166 -20.94 -0.65 -8.05
C ASN A 166 -19.91 0.51 -8.18
N GLY A 167 -18.73 0.38 -7.57
CA GLY A 167 -17.77 1.46 -7.47
C GLY A 167 -17.18 1.88 -8.82
N THR A 168 -16.93 3.18 -8.95
CA THR A 168 -16.30 3.80 -10.12
C THR A 168 -15.13 4.70 -9.72
N THR A 169 -14.18 4.84 -10.63
CA THR A 169 -13.09 5.81 -10.50
C THR A 169 -13.64 7.24 -10.46
N SER A 170 -12.82 8.20 -10.10
CA SER A 170 -13.21 9.63 -10.17
C SER A 170 -13.61 10.07 -11.58
N SER A 171 -13.11 9.41 -12.64
CA SER A 171 -13.50 9.65 -14.02
C SER A 171 -14.74 8.86 -14.49
N GLY A 172 -15.34 8.04 -13.63
CA GLY A 172 -16.57 7.29 -13.92
C GLY A 172 -16.36 5.90 -14.54
N ALA A 173 -15.12 5.43 -14.69
CA ALA A 173 -14.87 4.06 -15.14
C ALA A 173 -15.13 3.06 -14.01
N ALA A 174 -15.76 1.91 -14.32
CA ALA A 174 -15.99 0.86 -13.31
C ALA A 174 -14.68 0.38 -12.68
N TYR A 175 -14.69 0.15 -11.37
CA TYR A 175 -13.54 -0.43 -10.68
C TYR A 175 -13.25 -1.84 -11.20
N GLY A 176 -11.96 -2.17 -11.26
CA GLY A 176 -11.48 -3.48 -11.71
C GLY A 176 -10.02 -3.68 -11.35
N LEU A 177 -9.53 -4.90 -11.53
CA LEU A 177 -8.10 -5.19 -11.43
C LEU A 177 -7.41 -4.82 -12.75
N GLU A 178 -6.25 -4.20 -12.67
CA GLU A 178 -5.37 -4.02 -13.83
C GLU A 178 -4.82 -5.39 -14.27
N ASP A 179 -4.84 -5.68 -15.55
CA ASP A 179 -4.33 -6.94 -16.06
C ASP A 179 -2.81 -7.02 -15.87
N ASP A 180 -2.11 -5.93 -16.16
CA ASP A 180 -0.70 -5.77 -15.86
C ASP A 180 -0.51 -5.20 -14.43
N LEU A 181 0.19 -5.95 -13.61
CA LEU A 181 0.51 -5.53 -12.23
C LEU A 181 1.34 -4.25 -12.17
N ASP A 182 2.24 -4.03 -13.15
CA ASP A 182 3.11 -2.87 -13.17
C ASP A 182 2.33 -1.57 -13.33
N ASN A 183 1.17 -1.59 -14.00
CA ASN A 183 0.32 -0.42 -14.16
C ASN A 183 -0.12 0.23 -12.84
N ASN A 184 -0.09 -0.52 -11.74
CA ASN A 184 -0.38 0.01 -10.40
C ASN A 184 0.80 0.74 -9.76
N PHE A 185 2.02 0.61 -10.33
CA PHE A 185 3.28 1.09 -9.76
C PHE A 185 4.17 1.72 -10.83
N ASN A 186 3.56 2.49 -11.73
CA ASN A 186 4.21 3.12 -12.85
C ASN A 186 3.58 4.49 -13.08
N ALA A 187 4.39 5.55 -13.05
CA ALA A 187 3.94 6.93 -13.20
C ALA A 187 3.31 7.24 -14.57
N LEU A 188 3.50 6.36 -15.57
CA LEU A 188 2.93 6.54 -16.91
C LEU A 188 1.52 5.95 -17.07
N THR A 189 1.06 5.15 -16.09
CA THR A 189 -0.22 4.43 -16.14
C THR A 189 -1.10 4.66 -14.92
N GLU A 190 -0.90 5.79 -14.25
CA GLU A 190 -1.56 6.13 -13.00
C GLU A 190 -3.07 6.34 -13.12
N ASN A 191 -3.74 6.27 -11.96
CA ASN A 191 -5.17 6.53 -11.83
C ASN A 191 -6.04 5.61 -12.67
N GLY A 192 -5.57 4.40 -12.94
CA GLY A 192 -6.32 3.36 -13.64
C GLY A 192 -7.48 2.79 -12.81
N LYS A 193 -8.16 1.79 -13.39
CA LYS A 193 -9.39 1.19 -12.82
C LYS A 193 -9.22 0.51 -11.45
N GLU A 194 -7.97 0.22 -11.04
CA GLU A 194 -7.66 -0.39 -9.74
C GLU A 194 -7.39 0.63 -8.64
N ALA A 195 -7.11 1.90 -8.98
CA ALA A 195 -6.86 2.97 -8.04
C ALA A 195 -8.19 3.58 -7.54
N ILE A 196 -8.49 3.38 -6.25
CA ILE A 196 -9.67 3.98 -5.59
C ILE A 196 -9.34 5.38 -5.09
N PHE A 197 -8.22 5.52 -4.37
CA PHE A 197 -7.71 6.81 -3.93
C PHE A 197 -6.19 6.76 -3.86
N SER A 198 -5.56 7.72 -4.51
CA SER A 198 -4.10 7.84 -4.58
C SER A 198 -3.66 9.24 -4.15
N VAL A 199 -2.57 9.30 -3.38
CA VAL A 199 -1.85 10.54 -3.16
C VAL A 199 -1.09 10.86 -4.44
N GLN A 200 -1.41 12.00 -5.05
CA GLN A 200 -0.82 12.41 -6.32
C GLN A 200 0.55 13.05 -6.08
N TYR A 201 1.54 12.61 -6.86
CA TYR A 201 2.88 13.16 -6.87
C TYR A 201 3.22 13.76 -8.23
N SER A 202 4.20 14.64 -8.26
CA SER A 202 4.69 15.30 -9.48
C SER A 202 6.21 15.30 -9.50
N ALA A 203 6.80 15.22 -10.67
CA ALA A 203 8.21 15.45 -10.89
C ALA A 203 8.51 16.90 -11.34
N ALA A 204 7.49 17.76 -11.40
CA ALA A 204 7.63 19.13 -11.91
C ALA A 204 8.46 20.06 -11.00
N ASP A 205 8.56 19.75 -9.71
CA ASP A 205 9.37 20.49 -8.76
C ASP A 205 10.04 19.55 -7.73
N GLU A 206 11.10 20.02 -7.08
CA GLU A 206 11.92 19.25 -6.15
C GLU A 206 11.19 18.87 -4.84
N ASN A 207 9.98 19.40 -4.59
CA ASN A 207 9.28 19.24 -3.33
C ASN A 207 8.08 18.29 -3.41
N THR A 208 7.63 17.96 -4.59
CA THR A 208 6.40 17.17 -4.82
C THR A 208 6.65 15.74 -5.29
N GLY A 209 7.87 15.38 -5.64
CA GLY A 209 8.23 14.01 -6.00
C GLY A 209 8.27 13.08 -4.80
N GLY A 210 7.63 11.94 -4.93
CA GLY A 210 7.48 10.81 -4.02
C GLY A 210 8.39 10.65 -2.82
N ALA A 211 8.49 11.69 -1.99
CA ALA A 211 9.31 11.73 -0.78
C ALA A 211 9.18 10.51 0.14
N PRO A 212 7.99 9.89 0.30
CA PRO A 212 7.85 8.70 1.13
C PRO A 212 8.67 7.50 0.64
N PHE A 213 9.06 7.50 -0.62
CA PHE A 213 9.79 6.40 -1.24
C PHE A 213 11.25 6.70 -1.54
N CYS A 214 11.76 7.89 -1.23
CA CYS A 214 13.11 8.29 -1.60
C CYS A 214 14.20 7.37 -1.00
N LEU A 215 13.98 6.79 0.17
CA LEU A 215 14.91 5.86 0.79
C LEU A 215 14.84 4.42 0.27
N ASN A 216 13.82 4.13 -0.54
CA ASN A 216 13.46 2.77 -0.99
C ASN A 216 14.24 2.32 -2.24
N TYR A 217 15.11 3.16 -2.80
CA TYR A 217 15.83 2.86 -4.04
C TYR A 217 17.04 1.95 -3.79
N PRO A 218 17.42 1.11 -4.77
CA PRO A 218 18.68 0.38 -4.73
C PRO A 218 19.87 1.29 -4.55
N HIS A 219 20.94 0.77 -3.93
CA HIS A 219 22.15 1.53 -3.59
C HIS A 219 23.07 1.72 -4.79
N ASN A 220 24.04 2.63 -4.68
CA ASN A 220 25.14 2.90 -5.61
C ASN A 220 24.73 2.95 -7.09
N SER A 221 25.18 2.00 -7.91
CA SER A 221 24.94 1.98 -9.37
C SER A 221 23.54 1.52 -9.76
N GLY A 222 22.66 1.25 -8.77
CA GLY A 222 21.26 0.89 -9.01
C GLY A 222 20.39 2.06 -9.43
N PRO A 223 19.12 1.78 -9.77
CA PRO A 223 18.13 2.83 -10.02
C PRO A 223 18.11 3.86 -8.90
N GLY A 224 18.17 5.14 -9.24
CA GLY A 224 18.17 6.23 -8.27
C GLY A 224 19.49 6.47 -7.54
N GLY A 225 20.40 5.52 -7.46
CA GLY A 225 21.74 5.67 -6.90
C GLY A 225 21.85 5.84 -5.38
N CYS A 226 20.75 5.78 -4.65
CA CYS A 226 20.58 5.92 -3.20
C CYS A 226 19.28 5.18 -2.82
N CYS A 227 19.07 4.75 -1.66
CA CYS A 227 19.79 4.79 -0.41
C CYS A 227 19.89 3.39 0.18
N GLY A 228 19.19 2.40 -0.41
CA GLY A 228 19.25 0.98 -0.03
C GLY A 228 18.61 0.65 1.30
N PHE A 229 17.60 1.43 1.73
CA PHE A 229 16.79 1.13 2.92
C PHE A 229 15.59 0.24 2.59
N TYR A 230 14.91 -0.22 3.63
CA TYR A 230 13.71 -1.07 3.53
C TYR A 230 13.94 -2.34 2.70
N GLN A 231 15.12 -2.94 2.83
CA GLN A 231 15.47 -4.18 2.15
C GLN A 231 14.49 -5.30 2.52
N PRO A 232 13.85 -5.95 1.54
CA PRO A 232 12.93 -7.06 1.79
C PRO A 232 13.58 -8.17 2.60
N SER A 233 12.88 -8.66 3.63
CA SER A 233 13.39 -9.72 4.48
C SER A 233 13.29 -11.09 3.79
N PHE A 234 14.10 -12.06 4.24
CA PHE A 234 13.98 -13.47 3.83
C PHE A 234 12.58 -14.03 4.11
N GLU A 235 11.97 -13.65 5.23
CA GLU A 235 10.60 -14.06 5.56
C GLU A 235 9.58 -13.59 4.52
N LEU A 236 9.69 -12.34 4.08
CA LEU A 236 8.83 -11.82 3.02
C LEU A 236 9.02 -12.59 1.73
N VAL A 237 10.27 -12.74 1.26
CA VAL A 237 10.58 -13.42 0.00
C VAL A 237 10.13 -14.88 0.03
N ASN A 238 10.45 -15.60 1.10
CA ASN A 238 10.07 -17.00 1.24
C ASN A 238 8.55 -17.19 1.30
N SER A 239 7.80 -16.21 1.82
CA SER A 239 6.35 -16.32 1.90
C SER A 239 5.63 -16.32 0.54
N PHE A 240 6.33 -15.96 -0.54
CA PHE A 240 5.81 -16.12 -1.91
C PHE A 240 6.02 -17.54 -2.49
N GLN A 241 6.64 -18.45 -1.75
CA GLN A 241 6.71 -19.86 -2.20
C GLN A 241 5.32 -20.47 -2.28
N VAL A 242 5.13 -21.29 -3.29
CA VAL A 242 3.88 -22.00 -3.53
C VAL A 242 4.14 -23.51 -3.67
N ASP A 243 3.10 -24.28 -3.48
CA ASP A 243 3.12 -25.72 -3.70
C ASP A 243 3.17 -26.12 -5.19
N ALA A 244 3.13 -27.42 -5.46
CA ALA A 244 3.14 -27.93 -6.83
C ALA A 244 1.93 -27.47 -7.67
N GLN A 245 0.83 -27.11 -7.02
CA GLN A 245 -0.41 -26.65 -7.61
C GLN A 245 -0.44 -25.11 -7.80
N GLY A 246 0.55 -24.40 -7.29
CA GLY A 246 0.62 -22.92 -7.34
C GLY A 246 -0.19 -22.25 -6.22
N LEU A 247 -0.47 -22.95 -5.12
CA LEU A 247 -1.17 -22.40 -3.96
C LEU A 247 -0.18 -22.04 -2.83
N PRO A 248 -0.44 -21.00 -2.04
CA PRO A 248 0.47 -20.55 -0.98
C PRO A 248 0.49 -21.51 0.21
N TYR A 249 1.62 -21.60 0.86
CA TYR A 249 1.76 -22.34 2.12
C TYR A 249 1.13 -21.57 3.28
N LEU A 250 0.06 -22.09 3.86
CA LEU A 250 -0.71 -21.39 4.90
C LEU A 250 -0.17 -21.56 6.32
N ASN A 251 0.65 -22.57 6.58
CA ASN A 251 1.14 -22.90 7.92
C ASN A 251 2.64 -22.60 8.12
N GLY A 252 3.24 -21.84 7.19
CA GLY A 252 4.62 -21.41 7.29
C GLY A 252 5.63 -22.43 6.77
N GLU A 253 5.20 -23.43 5.99
CA GLU A 253 6.04 -24.46 5.38
C GLU A 253 7.13 -23.85 4.49
N TYR A 254 6.89 -22.68 3.92
CA TYR A 254 7.86 -21.92 3.15
C TYR A 254 9.13 -21.56 3.95
N ARG A 255 9.11 -21.63 5.28
CA ARG A 255 10.29 -21.41 6.13
C ARG A 255 11.29 -22.55 6.10
N ASN A 256 10.87 -23.72 5.63
CA ASN A 256 11.72 -24.92 5.58
C ASN A 256 12.71 -24.89 4.40
N LYS A 257 12.50 -23.99 3.43
CA LYS A 257 13.38 -23.84 2.25
C LYS A 257 13.62 -22.36 1.97
N ALA A 258 14.85 -22.01 1.67
CA ALA A 258 15.18 -20.65 1.22
C ALA A 258 15.04 -20.54 -0.30
N THR A 259 14.37 -19.50 -0.80
CA THR A 259 14.29 -19.20 -2.24
C THR A 259 15.63 -18.74 -2.81
N VAL A 260 16.53 -18.28 -1.95
CA VAL A 260 17.89 -17.85 -2.32
C VAL A 260 18.86 -18.36 -1.29
N SER A 261 19.92 -19.01 -1.74
CA SER A 261 21.03 -19.42 -0.89
C SER A 261 22.23 -18.49 -1.10
N ARG A 262 22.89 -18.11 0.01
CA ARG A 262 24.16 -17.38 -0.02
C ARG A 262 25.31 -18.38 -0.16
N LYS A 263 26.24 -18.17 -1.10
CA LYS A 263 27.50 -18.92 -1.14
C LYS A 263 28.53 -18.25 -0.21
N GLY A 264 28.95 -18.99 0.83
CA GLY A 264 30.01 -18.57 1.74
C GLY A 264 29.57 -17.63 2.86
N THR A 265 30.48 -17.36 3.77
CA THR A 265 30.28 -16.53 4.97
C THR A 265 31.01 -15.18 4.90
N GLY A 266 31.74 -14.91 3.80
CA GLY A 266 32.51 -13.69 3.61
C GLY A 266 31.66 -12.51 3.15
N THR A 267 32.03 -11.29 3.54
CA THR A 267 31.37 -10.06 3.12
C THR A 267 31.55 -9.73 1.63
N ASN A 268 32.52 -10.35 0.97
CA ASN A 268 32.87 -10.13 -0.44
C ASN A 268 32.55 -11.32 -1.35
N GLU A 269 31.78 -12.30 -0.88
CA GLU A 269 31.42 -13.42 -1.73
C GLU A 269 30.23 -13.08 -2.61
N PRO A 270 30.25 -13.45 -3.91
CA PRO A 270 29.12 -13.22 -4.78
C PRO A 270 27.88 -13.94 -4.24
N PHE A 271 26.77 -13.24 -4.19
CA PHE A 271 25.49 -13.80 -3.83
C PHE A 271 25.07 -14.85 -4.84
N VAL A 272 24.62 -15.98 -4.36
CA VAL A 272 24.23 -17.05 -5.26
C VAL A 272 22.79 -16.93 -5.68
N VAL A 273 22.69 -17.24 -6.92
CA VAL A 273 21.52 -17.51 -7.76
C VAL A 273 20.34 -18.04 -6.99
N THR A 274 19.19 -17.47 -7.28
CA THR A 274 17.85 -18.00 -7.03
C THR A 274 17.79 -19.50 -7.28
N ASP A 275 17.31 -20.25 -6.29
CA ASP A 275 16.98 -21.66 -6.50
C ASP A 275 15.72 -21.77 -7.36
N ASN A 276 15.90 -21.91 -8.68
CA ASN A 276 14.81 -22.01 -9.65
C ASN A 276 14.01 -23.31 -9.54
N SER A 277 14.43 -24.28 -8.70
CA SER A 277 13.62 -25.45 -8.40
C SER A 277 12.41 -25.13 -7.54
N ILE A 278 12.48 -24.06 -6.75
CA ILE A 278 11.40 -23.63 -5.86
C ILE A 278 10.37 -22.82 -6.64
N ALA A 279 9.12 -23.29 -6.61
CA ALA A 279 8.02 -22.56 -7.21
C ALA A 279 7.65 -21.33 -6.37
N VAL A 280 7.46 -20.18 -7.06
CA VAL A 280 7.10 -18.90 -6.43
C VAL A 280 5.95 -18.23 -7.18
N ASP A 281 5.16 -17.46 -6.45
CA ASP A 281 4.16 -16.59 -7.03
C ASP A 281 4.86 -15.46 -7.83
N PRO A 282 4.44 -15.14 -9.06
CA PRO A 282 5.08 -14.12 -9.89
C PRO A 282 5.09 -12.73 -9.25
N ARG A 283 4.16 -12.42 -8.36
CA ARG A 283 4.11 -11.13 -7.63
C ARG A 283 5.34 -10.87 -6.77
N LEU A 284 6.10 -11.91 -6.42
CA LEU A 284 7.40 -11.76 -5.77
C LEU A 284 8.28 -10.78 -6.53
N ASP A 285 8.43 -10.98 -7.83
CA ASP A 285 9.38 -10.24 -8.64
C ASP A 285 8.88 -8.89 -9.16
N PHE A 286 7.61 -8.55 -8.87
CA PHE A 286 7.10 -7.18 -8.92
C PHE A 286 7.44 -6.39 -7.66
N ALA A 287 7.45 -7.03 -6.50
CA ALA A 287 7.69 -6.38 -5.21
C ALA A 287 9.18 -6.31 -4.83
N VAL A 288 9.95 -7.32 -5.20
CA VAL A 288 11.32 -7.58 -4.73
C VAL A 288 12.30 -7.69 -5.88
N GLY A 289 13.38 -6.93 -5.82
CA GLY A 289 14.57 -7.13 -6.65
C GLY A 289 15.43 -8.25 -6.06
N ARG A 290 15.80 -9.21 -6.87
CA ARG A 290 16.68 -10.31 -6.49
C ARG A 290 17.59 -10.74 -7.63
N TYR A 291 18.73 -11.34 -7.30
CA TYR A 291 19.72 -11.75 -8.28
C TYR A 291 19.16 -12.78 -9.27
N GLY A 292 19.58 -12.64 -10.53
CA GLY A 292 19.17 -13.53 -11.62
C GLY A 292 17.78 -13.24 -12.20
N ILE A 293 17.08 -12.23 -11.70
CA ILE A 293 15.78 -11.79 -12.19
C ILE A 293 15.87 -10.34 -12.71
N PRO A 294 15.37 -10.03 -13.90
CA PRO A 294 15.36 -8.66 -14.43
C PRO A 294 14.68 -7.67 -13.48
N TYR A 295 15.34 -6.56 -13.23
CA TYR A 295 14.83 -5.49 -12.40
C TYR A 295 14.20 -4.42 -13.27
N LYS A 296 12.89 -4.53 -13.54
CA LYS A 296 12.21 -3.70 -14.56
C LYS A 296 13.04 -3.68 -15.86
N ASP A 297 13.27 -2.54 -16.47
CA ASP A 297 14.10 -2.31 -17.66
C ASP A 297 15.56 -1.90 -17.33
N TRP A 298 15.97 -1.99 -16.04
CA TRP A 298 17.33 -1.68 -15.60
C TRP A 298 18.33 -2.83 -15.85
N GLY A 299 17.86 -4.00 -16.24
CA GLY A 299 18.65 -5.21 -16.42
C GLY A 299 18.81 -6.03 -15.15
N MET A 300 19.91 -6.78 -15.04
CA MET A 300 20.15 -7.66 -13.89
C MET A 300 20.69 -6.88 -12.68
N PRO A 301 20.19 -7.14 -11.47
CA PRO A 301 20.74 -6.58 -10.24
C PRO A 301 22.23 -6.88 -10.06
N LYS A 302 22.97 -5.92 -9.49
CA LYS A 302 24.38 -6.02 -9.17
C LYS A 302 24.60 -6.01 -7.66
N ASP A 303 25.78 -6.47 -7.22
CA ASP A 303 26.09 -6.58 -5.79
C ASP A 303 26.07 -5.23 -5.06
N ASP A 304 26.50 -4.18 -5.72
CA ASP A 304 26.54 -2.82 -5.17
C ASP A 304 25.16 -2.15 -5.06
N TRP A 305 24.10 -2.77 -5.58
CA TRP A 305 22.71 -2.32 -5.38
C TRP A 305 22.16 -2.64 -3.99
N VAL A 306 22.82 -3.55 -3.27
CA VAL A 306 22.48 -3.90 -1.89
C VAL A 306 23.38 -3.13 -0.95
N ARG A 307 22.81 -2.26 -0.11
CA ARG A 307 23.58 -1.39 0.77
C ARG A 307 24.40 -2.16 1.81
N ASN A 308 23.72 -3.01 2.58
CA ASN A 308 24.37 -3.78 3.64
C ASN A 308 23.75 -5.19 3.74
N PRO A 309 24.33 -6.17 3.04
CA PRO A 309 23.79 -7.53 3.02
C PRO A 309 23.85 -8.25 4.37
N VAL A 310 24.78 -7.86 5.25
CA VAL A 310 24.88 -8.47 6.60
C VAL A 310 23.75 -7.98 7.48
N ASN A 311 23.41 -6.69 7.42
CA ASN A 311 22.33 -6.10 8.21
C ASN A 311 20.95 -6.35 7.58
N GLY A 312 20.78 -6.01 6.30
CA GLY A 312 19.48 -5.94 5.62
C GLY A 312 19.12 -7.16 4.79
N GLY A 313 20.04 -8.10 4.57
CA GLY A 313 19.86 -9.18 3.62
C GLY A 313 20.23 -8.77 2.19
N ILE A 314 19.89 -9.64 1.24
CA ILE A 314 20.39 -9.59 -0.14
C ILE A 314 19.34 -9.12 -1.17
N PHE A 315 18.19 -8.69 -0.71
CA PHE A 315 17.10 -8.27 -1.56
C PHE A 315 16.99 -6.74 -1.64
N MET A 316 16.42 -6.27 -2.72
CA MET A 316 16.20 -4.85 -2.98
C MET A 316 14.72 -4.55 -3.08
N PRO A 317 14.23 -3.41 -2.59
CA PRO A 317 12.90 -2.94 -2.93
C PRO A 317 12.77 -2.75 -4.44
N LYS A 318 11.57 -2.96 -5.02
CA LYS A 318 11.35 -2.81 -6.46
C LYS A 318 10.05 -2.07 -6.77
N LYS A 319 9.03 -2.27 -5.98
CA LYS A 319 7.65 -1.88 -6.25
C LYS A 319 7.45 -0.37 -6.51
N HIS A 320 8.14 0.49 -5.77
CA HIS A 320 8.05 1.95 -5.89
C HIS A 320 9.32 2.59 -6.44
N VAL A 321 10.03 1.88 -7.29
CA VAL A 321 11.22 2.37 -7.98
C VAL A 321 10.88 2.62 -9.44
N PHE A 322 11.24 3.79 -9.97
CA PHE A 322 10.96 4.13 -11.37
C PHE A 322 11.75 3.23 -12.34
N SER A 323 11.21 3.02 -13.52
CA SER A 323 11.87 2.38 -14.66
C SER A 323 12.73 3.40 -15.44
N LYS A 324 13.60 2.92 -16.34
CA LYS A 324 14.27 3.81 -17.29
C LYS A 324 13.29 4.54 -18.20
N ALA A 325 12.20 3.87 -18.58
CA ALA A 325 11.16 4.49 -19.39
C ALA A 325 10.48 5.66 -18.64
N GLU A 326 10.19 5.50 -17.36
CA GLU A 326 9.66 6.58 -16.51
C GLU A 326 10.69 7.72 -16.36
N GLU A 327 11.97 7.39 -16.14
CA GLU A 327 13.05 8.39 -16.10
C GLU A 327 13.18 9.16 -17.42
N ALA A 328 13.16 8.47 -18.55
CA ALA A 328 13.22 9.07 -19.88
C ALA A 328 11.99 9.96 -20.19
N ALA A 329 10.85 9.63 -19.62
CA ALA A 329 9.61 10.43 -19.73
C ALA A 329 9.58 11.63 -18.75
N GLY A 330 10.62 11.87 -17.97
CA GLY A 330 10.68 12.99 -17.01
C GLY A 330 9.93 12.76 -15.72
N MET A 331 9.57 11.51 -15.37
CA MET A 331 8.85 11.16 -14.15
C MET A 331 9.74 11.01 -12.92
N LYS A 332 11.02 11.30 -13.06
CA LYS A 332 12.01 11.33 -11.97
C LYS A 332 12.34 12.76 -11.58
N ASN A 333 12.55 13.00 -10.28
CA ASN A 333 13.22 14.18 -9.78
C ASN A 333 14.17 13.84 -8.62
N LEU A 334 14.78 14.87 -8.01
CA LEU A 334 15.58 14.73 -6.81
C LEU A 334 14.87 15.39 -5.63
N PHE A 335 14.45 14.60 -4.65
CA PHE A 335 13.92 15.12 -3.40
C PHE A 335 15.04 15.76 -2.58
N ASN A 336 14.87 17.01 -2.15
CA ASN A 336 15.90 17.81 -1.47
C ASN A 336 17.25 17.86 -2.21
N GLY A 337 17.25 17.76 -3.54
CA GLY A 337 18.44 17.87 -4.37
C GLY A 337 19.41 16.68 -4.34
N TRP A 338 19.13 15.62 -3.58
CA TRP A 338 20.04 14.47 -3.46
C TRP A 338 19.36 13.09 -3.48
N ALA A 339 18.17 12.96 -2.91
CA ALA A 339 17.49 11.67 -2.85
C ALA A 339 16.64 11.42 -4.10
N PRO A 340 16.58 10.21 -4.62
CA PRO A 340 15.74 9.92 -5.77
C PRO A 340 14.26 10.11 -5.41
N GLY A 341 13.53 10.81 -6.26
CA GLY A 341 12.10 11.03 -6.20
C GLY A 341 11.43 10.58 -7.49
N SER A 342 10.11 10.40 -7.43
CA SER A 342 9.31 9.98 -8.57
C SER A 342 7.95 10.67 -8.56
N ALA A 343 7.39 10.87 -9.74
CA ALA A 343 6.00 11.28 -9.90
C ALA A 343 5.02 10.12 -9.57
N MET A 344 5.50 8.92 -9.32
CA MET A 344 4.66 7.75 -9.06
C MET A 344 3.73 7.97 -7.87
N ASN A 345 2.45 7.86 -8.09
CA ASN A 345 1.41 8.02 -7.08
C ASN A 345 1.42 6.90 -6.03
N MET A 346 1.09 7.25 -4.80
CA MET A 346 0.86 6.26 -3.75
C MET A 346 -0.61 5.88 -3.70
N GLN A 347 -0.94 4.66 -4.14
CA GLN A 347 -2.28 4.10 -3.98
C GLN A 347 -2.58 3.82 -2.51
N TYR A 348 -3.35 4.69 -1.86
CA TYR A 348 -3.78 4.50 -0.47
C TYR A 348 -4.93 3.50 -0.35
N LEU A 349 -5.89 3.58 -1.27
CA LEU A 349 -6.99 2.63 -1.41
C LEU A 349 -6.95 2.01 -2.82
N SER A 350 -7.02 0.70 -2.89
CA SER A 350 -7.01 -0.04 -4.15
C SER A 350 -8.06 -1.12 -4.19
N VAL A 351 -8.58 -1.42 -5.37
CA VAL A 351 -9.61 -2.44 -5.58
C VAL A 351 -9.17 -3.81 -5.05
N ARG A 352 -7.91 -4.21 -5.27
CA ARG A 352 -7.37 -5.48 -4.76
C ARG A 352 -7.46 -5.61 -3.24
N ASP A 353 -7.11 -4.54 -2.48
CA ASP A 353 -7.19 -4.55 -1.02
C ASP A 353 -8.65 -4.58 -0.55
N ILE A 354 -9.52 -3.80 -1.17
CA ILE A 354 -10.95 -3.75 -0.84
C ILE A 354 -11.64 -5.10 -1.13
N LYS A 355 -11.32 -5.76 -2.26
CA LYS A 355 -11.81 -7.13 -2.56
C LYS A 355 -11.40 -8.14 -1.49
N LEU A 356 -10.15 -8.08 -1.02
CA LEU A 356 -9.66 -9.01 0.00
C LEU A 356 -10.20 -8.67 1.40
N LEU A 357 -10.44 -7.41 1.74
CA LEU A 357 -11.17 -7.03 2.95
C LEU A 357 -12.63 -7.50 2.89
N TYR A 358 -13.27 -7.37 1.74
CA TYR A 358 -14.62 -7.90 1.52
C TYR A 358 -14.65 -9.43 1.65
N ALA A 359 -13.64 -10.13 1.10
CA ALA A 359 -13.48 -11.58 1.28
C ALA A 359 -13.38 -11.96 2.77
N GLU A 360 -12.61 -11.20 3.57
CA GLU A 360 -12.49 -11.46 5.01
C GLU A 360 -13.84 -11.26 5.72
N ALA A 361 -14.61 -10.23 5.35
CA ALA A 361 -15.94 -9.98 5.90
C ALA A 361 -16.98 -11.04 5.45
N LEU A 362 -16.88 -11.56 4.23
CA LEU A 362 -17.68 -12.68 3.75
C LEU A 362 -17.36 -13.96 4.52
N ALA A 363 -16.07 -14.25 4.75
CA ALA A 363 -15.64 -15.40 5.52
C ALA A 363 -16.14 -15.33 6.98
N ASP A 364 -16.11 -14.13 7.57
CA ASP A 364 -16.66 -13.91 8.91
C ASP A 364 -18.16 -14.23 8.97
N ALA A 365 -18.90 -13.91 7.93
CA ALA A 365 -20.32 -14.20 7.78
C ALA A 365 -20.62 -15.66 7.36
N GLY A 366 -19.60 -16.54 7.22
CA GLY A 366 -19.77 -17.92 6.77
C GLY A 366 -19.98 -18.10 5.25
N GLN A 367 -19.85 -17.03 4.48
CA GLN A 367 -20.00 -17.02 3.00
C GLN A 367 -18.67 -17.39 2.33
N LEU A 368 -18.19 -18.61 2.57
CA LEU A 368 -16.83 -19.03 2.22
C LEU A 368 -16.62 -19.15 0.71
N SER A 369 -17.64 -19.54 -0.05
CA SER A 369 -17.57 -19.65 -1.52
C SER A 369 -17.42 -18.27 -2.17
N GLU A 370 -18.17 -17.29 -1.72
CA GLU A 370 -18.11 -15.92 -2.20
C GLU A 370 -16.75 -15.26 -1.82
N ALA A 371 -16.26 -15.57 -0.62
CA ALA A 371 -14.90 -15.15 -0.19
C ALA A 371 -13.82 -15.71 -1.10
N MET A 372 -13.90 -17.00 -1.45
CA MET A 372 -13.00 -17.65 -2.41
C MET A 372 -13.03 -16.97 -3.78
N THR A 373 -14.20 -16.57 -4.26
CA THR A 373 -14.33 -15.86 -5.54
C THR A 373 -13.53 -14.57 -5.55
N GLN A 374 -13.60 -13.76 -4.48
CA GLN A 374 -12.82 -12.52 -4.39
C GLN A 374 -11.30 -12.77 -4.38
N VAL A 375 -10.87 -13.82 -3.69
CA VAL A 375 -9.46 -14.24 -3.67
C VAL A 375 -9.02 -14.72 -5.05
N ASN A 376 -9.82 -15.57 -5.69
CA ASN A 376 -9.51 -16.13 -7.00
C ASN A 376 -9.42 -15.06 -8.10
N ASP A 377 -10.19 -13.98 -8.03
CA ASP A 377 -10.05 -12.87 -8.97
C ASP A 377 -8.65 -12.26 -8.92
N VAL A 378 -8.13 -12.03 -7.73
CA VAL A 378 -6.76 -11.49 -7.55
C VAL A 378 -5.70 -12.48 -8.04
N ARG A 379 -5.89 -13.76 -7.78
CA ARG A 379 -4.97 -14.83 -8.20
C ARG A 379 -5.00 -15.06 -9.71
N ARG A 380 -6.19 -15.04 -10.32
CA ARG A 380 -6.39 -15.13 -11.78
C ARG A 380 -5.64 -14.03 -12.50
N ARG A 381 -5.74 -12.78 -12.02
CA ARG A 381 -4.98 -11.66 -12.57
C ARG A 381 -3.46 -11.92 -12.48
N ALA A 382 -2.97 -12.41 -11.34
CA ALA A 382 -1.54 -12.70 -11.17
C ALA A 382 -1.02 -13.80 -12.11
N ALA A 383 -1.91 -14.67 -12.60
CA ALA A 383 -1.58 -15.76 -13.52
C ALA A 383 -1.49 -15.33 -15.00
N LEU A 384 -1.86 -14.10 -15.35
CA LEU A 384 -1.80 -13.63 -16.74
C LEU A 384 -0.34 -13.57 -17.22
N ASP A 385 -0.11 -13.91 -18.48
CA ASP A 385 1.23 -13.97 -19.08
C ASP A 385 2.00 -12.64 -19.00
N VAL A 386 1.30 -11.52 -19.04
CA VAL A 386 1.89 -10.16 -18.84
C VAL A 386 2.55 -10.01 -17.46
N ASN A 387 2.13 -10.79 -16.47
CA ASN A 387 2.67 -10.78 -15.12
C ASN A 387 3.78 -11.82 -14.90
N ILE A 388 4.24 -12.48 -15.95
CA ILE A 388 5.36 -13.42 -15.89
C ILE A 388 6.62 -12.68 -16.36
N ILE A 389 7.55 -12.44 -15.44
CA ILE A 389 8.81 -11.79 -15.78
C ILE A 389 9.65 -12.74 -16.61
N LYS A 390 10.11 -12.27 -17.77
CA LYS A 390 10.84 -13.06 -18.75
C LYS A 390 12.29 -12.58 -18.88
N LEU A 391 13.18 -13.53 -19.15
CA LEU A 391 14.54 -13.28 -19.55
C LEU A 391 14.59 -12.78 -21.01
N GLU A 392 15.73 -12.27 -21.48
CA GLU A 392 15.93 -11.82 -22.86
C GLU A 392 15.62 -12.89 -23.92
N ASN A 393 15.80 -14.18 -23.56
CA ASN A 393 15.47 -15.31 -24.43
C ASN A 393 13.98 -15.68 -24.45
N GLY A 394 13.12 -14.90 -23.76
CA GLY A 394 11.68 -15.11 -23.67
C GLY A 394 11.23 -16.17 -22.65
N GLN A 395 12.15 -16.86 -21.98
CA GLN A 395 11.81 -17.82 -20.94
C GLN A 395 11.44 -17.11 -19.63
N ALA A 396 10.58 -17.74 -18.82
CA ALA A 396 10.27 -17.25 -17.48
C ALA A 396 11.55 -17.15 -16.63
N ALA A 397 11.72 -16.02 -15.94
CA ALA A 397 12.92 -15.75 -15.17
C ALA A 397 13.02 -16.61 -13.89
N ALA A 398 11.91 -17.19 -13.42
CA ALA A 398 11.87 -18.13 -12.30
C ALA A 398 10.80 -19.19 -12.53
N ASN A 399 10.73 -20.17 -11.61
CA ASN A 399 9.67 -21.19 -11.60
C ASN A 399 8.36 -20.58 -11.08
N TYR A 400 7.73 -19.70 -11.87
CA TYR A 400 6.49 -19.06 -11.49
C TYR A 400 5.32 -20.01 -11.54
N LYS A 401 4.56 -20.05 -10.46
CA LYS A 401 3.29 -20.76 -10.36
C LYS A 401 2.30 -19.95 -9.55
N VAL A 402 1.10 -19.83 -10.06
CA VAL A 402 -0.04 -19.27 -9.33
C VAL A 402 -1.31 -19.90 -9.89
N ALA A 403 -2.21 -20.34 -9.00
CA ALA A 403 -3.47 -20.94 -9.40
C ALA A 403 -4.63 -20.42 -8.55
N GLU A 404 -5.83 -20.50 -9.08
CA GLU A 404 -7.05 -20.27 -8.32
C GLU A 404 -7.27 -21.44 -7.35
N TYR A 405 -7.84 -21.16 -6.20
CA TYR A 405 -8.30 -22.20 -5.29
C TYR A 405 -9.47 -22.97 -5.94
N PRO A 406 -9.41 -24.29 -6.02
CA PRO A 406 -10.53 -25.08 -6.50
C PRO A 406 -11.69 -25.05 -5.50
N THR A 407 -12.92 -25.21 -5.98
CA THR A 407 -14.16 -25.14 -5.16
C THR A 407 -14.19 -26.06 -3.96
N SER A 408 -13.47 -27.18 -4.02
CA SER A 408 -13.34 -28.19 -2.93
C SER A 408 -12.13 -27.97 -2.02
N HIS A 409 -11.40 -26.87 -2.18
CA HIS A 409 -10.16 -26.69 -1.41
C HIS A 409 -10.44 -26.49 0.08
N ALA A 410 -9.68 -27.21 0.93
CA ALA A 410 -9.85 -27.22 2.38
C ALA A 410 -9.76 -25.83 3.04
N ALA A 411 -9.03 -24.90 2.44
CA ALA A 411 -8.95 -23.51 2.94
C ALA A 411 -10.30 -22.78 2.97
N PHE A 412 -11.28 -23.22 2.18
CA PHE A 412 -12.60 -22.59 2.11
C PHE A 412 -13.71 -23.49 2.66
N THR A 413 -13.38 -24.39 3.58
CA THR A 413 -14.34 -25.24 4.29
C THR A 413 -14.59 -24.81 5.74
N SER A 414 -13.73 -23.95 6.29
CA SER A 414 -13.92 -23.37 7.63
C SER A 414 -13.52 -21.90 7.65
N LYS A 415 -14.18 -21.10 8.51
CA LYS A 415 -13.94 -19.68 8.68
C LYS A 415 -12.47 -19.35 8.95
N ASP A 416 -11.87 -20.02 9.94
CA ASP A 416 -10.52 -19.68 10.41
C ASP A 416 -9.46 -19.92 9.34
N VAL A 417 -9.55 -21.04 8.61
CA VAL A 417 -8.60 -21.35 7.54
C VAL A 417 -8.83 -20.42 6.34
N CYS A 418 -10.08 -20.07 6.04
CA CYS A 418 -10.43 -19.12 5.00
C CYS A 418 -9.84 -17.73 5.29
N ILE A 419 -10.03 -17.20 6.48
CA ILE A 419 -9.43 -15.93 6.91
C ILE A 419 -7.89 -15.99 6.80
N LYS A 420 -7.28 -17.10 7.18
CA LYS A 420 -5.83 -17.29 7.05
C LYS A 420 -5.36 -17.25 5.60
N ALA A 421 -6.10 -17.91 4.69
CA ALA A 421 -5.80 -17.89 3.25
C ALA A 421 -5.93 -16.46 2.67
N ILE A 422 -6.99 -15.73 3.04
CA ILE A 422 -7.20 -14.34 2.63
C ILE A 422 -6.08 -13.42 3.13
N ARG A 423 -5.70 -13.56 4.39
CA ARG A 423 -4.61 -12.76 4.99
C ARG A 423 -3.25 -13.08 4.38
N MET A 424 -3.03 -14.34 3.97
CA MET A 424 -1.83 -14.71 3.21
C MET A 424 -1.82 -14.07 1.82
N GLU A 425 -2.97 -13.99 1.17
CA GLU A 425 -3.13 -13.31 -0.12
C GLU A 425 -2.92 -11.79 -0.02
N ARG A 426 -3.25 -11.18 1.13
CA ARG A 426 -3.03 -9.74 1.40
C ARG A 426 -1.59 -9.41 1.82
N LYS A 427 -0.80 -10.39 2.26
CA LYS A 427 0.60 -10.22 2.69
C LYS A 427 1.49 -9.83 1.52
#